data_bcf17b1825d24d04d4042a575e141dc1
#
_entry.id   bcf17b1825d24d04d4042a575e141dc1
#
_cell.length_a   1.000
_cell.length_b   1.000
_cell.length_c   1.000
_cell.angle_alpha   90.00
_cell.angle_beta   90.00
_cell.angle_gamma   90.00
#
_symmetry.space_group_name_H-M   'P 1'
#
loop_
_entity.id
_entity.type
_entity.pdbx_description
1 polymer ?
#
loop_
_entity_poly.entity_id
_entity_poly.type
_entity_poly.pdbx_seq_one_letter_code
_entity_poly.pdbx_strand_id
1 'polypeptide(L)'
;MNALDDWIRARRDTLTWLDCDRYVWSVFAGAPGRWYDEPATLVAATAQAHPLLRSDVYAVSVLGPFSRHLVSGSEASALCEALELSAPRRVVADTLDALLHQFGSRVDIVLDCPSPRSFLTSGVAVDLDALDDVAASLLEVIRTVADRPIRGLQITCNTAFGPDDDEADAWSSLLAAAAHYGWVTAIRLNDVTDPDQLDGTLPGDLLLLPQTAADVLPDDRRHGGGLPPAVWTDTDEAARRADVAAKRGLRFGEIPADAPPETVLTRINALSAAEH
;
A
#
# COMPACT_ATOMS: atom_id res chain seq x y z
N MET A 1 16.46 3.36 -11.65
CA MET A 1 16.56 1.99 -11.07
C MET A 1 15.13 1.61 -10.73
N ASN A 2 14.71 0.39 -10.99
CA ASN A 2 13.36 -0.05 -10.64
C ASN A 2 13.50 -1.08 -9.50
N ALA A 3 13.27 -0.66 -8.27
CA ALA A 3 13.53 -1.47 -7.09
C ALA A 3 12.63 -2.72 -7.04
N LEU A 4 11.36 -2.57 -7.42
CA LEU A 4 10.40 -3.67 -7.50
C LEU A 4 10.80 -4.70 -8.56
N ASP A 5 11.08 -4.28 -9.79
CA ASP A 5 11.53 -5.19 -10.86
C ASP A 5 12.84 -5.88 -10.50
N ASP A 6 13.78 -5.16 -9.91
CA ASP A 6 15.08 -5.74 -9.52
C ASP A 6 14.90 -6.72 -8.37
N TRP A 7 13.94 -6.47 -7.47
CA TRP A 7 13.56 -7.42 -6.43
C TRP A 7 12.93 -8.70 -7.03
N ILE A 8 11.89 -8.56 -7.84
CA ILE A 8 11.19 -9.70 -8.46
C ILE A 8 12.15 -10.56 -9.29
N ARG A 9 13.10 -9.94 -10.01
CA ARG A 9 14.09 -10.63 -10.84
C ARG A 9 15.33 -11.10 -10.08
N ALA A 10 15.32 -11.07 -8.75
CA ALA A 10 16.44 -11.44 -7.87
C ALA A 10 17.78 -10.73 -8.19
N ARG A 11 17.71 -9.47 -8.66
CA ARG A 11 18.87 -8.60 -8.91
C ARG A 11 19.19 -7.68 -7.74
N ARG A 12 18.34 -7.72 -6.71
CA ARG A 12 18.45 -6.94 -5.48
C ARG A 12 18.15 -7.86 -4.29
N ASP A 13 18.92 -7.76 -3.21
CA ASP A 13 18.81 -8.63 -2.05
C ASP A 13 17.85 -8.08 -0.97
N THR A 14 17.58 -6.78 -0.98
CA THR A 14 16.70 -6.14 -0.01
C THR A 14 15.75 -5.17 -0.70
N LEU A 15 14.49 -5.12 -0.22
CA LEU A 15 13.48 -4.15 -0.60
C LEU A 15 12.78 -3.66 0.65
N THR A 16 12.78 -2.35 0.88
CA THR A 16 12.09 -1.73 2.01
C THR A 16 10.89 -0.94 1.48
N TRP A 17 9.69 -1.36 1.89
CA TRP A 17 8.44 -0.71 1.54
C TRP A 17 7.71 -0.28 2.80
N LEU A 18 7.71 1.02 3.06
CA LEU A 18 7.04 1.60 4.23
C LEU A 18 5.79 2.34 3.78
N ASP A 19 4.64 1.92 4.29
CA ASP A 19 3.44 2.73 4.24
C ASP A 19 3.55 3.81 5.32
N CYS A 20 3.78 5.03 4.90
CA CYS A 20 4.11 6.13 5.81
C CYS A 20 3.25 7.39 5.59
N ASP A 21 2.22 7.34 4.77
CA ASP A 21 1.41 8.51 4.40
C ASP A 21 0.86 9.26 5.61
N ARG A 22 0.25 8.53 6.54
CA ARG A 22 -0.34 9.11 7.75
C ARG A 22 0.72 9.72 8.66
N TYR A 23 1.87 9.04 8.79
CA TYR A 23 3.00 9.54 9.57
C TYR A 23 3.61 10.78 8.93
N VAL A 24 3.87 10.75 7.62
CA VAL A 24 4.42 11.88 6.87
C VAL A 24 3.52 13.10 7.00
N TRP A 25 2.21 12.91 6.84
CA TRP A 25 1.25 13.99 7.02
C TRP A 25 1.27 14.57 8.44
N SER A 26 1.28 13.70 9.46
CA SER A 26 1.29 14.11 10.86
C SER A 26 2.53 14.91 11.25
N VAL A 27 3.71 14.50 10.78
CA VAL A 27 5.01 15.05 11.23
C VAL A 27 5.50 16.18 10.34
N PHE A 28 5.33 16.09 9.03
CA PHE A 28 5.96 17.00 8.06
C PHE A 28 5.00 18.00 7.44
N ALA A 29 3.71 17.70 7.32
CA ALA A 29 2.75 18.63 6.77
C ALA A 29 2.29 19.70 7.80
N GLY A 30 2.34 19.37 9.09
CA GLY A 30 2.09 20.33 10.19
C GLY A 30 0.66 20.87 10.27
N ALA A 31 -0.30 20.32 9.53
CA ALA A 31 -1.66 20.80 9.47
C ALA A 31 -2.67 19.67 9.76
N PRO A 32 -3.74 19.96 10.53
CA PRO A 32 -4.88 19.07 10.59
C PRO A 32 -5.59 19.12 9.23
N GLY A 33 -5.64 18.00 8.54
CA GLY A 33 -6.29 17.94 7.22
C GLY A 33 -6.15 16.57 6.57
N ARG A 34 -6.70 16.47 5.38
CA ARG A 34 -6.61 15.25 4.58
C ARG A 34 -5.62 15.50 3.47
N TRP A 35 -4.57 14.69 3.40
CA TRP A 35 -3.49 14.84 2.42
C TRP A 35 -3.96 14.87 0.96
N TYR A 36 -5.03 14.15 0.66
CA TYR A 36 -5.62 14.13 -0.69
C TYR A 36 -6.37 15.40 -1.08
N ASP A 37 -6.59 16.33 -0.15
CA ASP A 37 -7.15 17.64 -0.45
C ASP A 37 -6.06 18.61 -0.93
N GLU A 38 -4.81 18.33 -0.59
CA GLU A 38 -3.66 19.20 -0.85
C GLU A 38 -2.47 18.40 -1.43
N PRO A 39 -2.56 17.92 -2.69
CA PRO A 39 -1.50 17.10 -3.31
C PRO A 39 -0.10 17.72 -3.23
N ALA A 40 0.01 19.04 -3.41
CA ALA A 40 1.29 19.74 -3.34
C ALA A 40 1.92 19.68 -1.93
N THR A 41 1.11 19.80 -0.88
CA THR A 41 1.55 19.68 0.51
C THR A 41 2.01 18.24 0.80
N LEU A 42 1.26 17.24 0.33
CA LEU A 42 1.67 15.83 0.47
C LEU A 42 3.01 15.58 -0.20
N VAL A 43 3.16 15.99 -1.46
CA VAL A 43 4.40 15.77 -2.22
C VAL A 43 5.59 16.44 -1.54
N ALA A 44 5.42 17.68 -1.05
CA ALA A 44 6.47 18.39 -0.33
C ALA A 44 6.85 17.69 0.98
N ALA A 45 5.86 17.25 1.76
CA ALA A 45 6.07 16.51 3.01
C ALA A 45 6.77 15.16 2.76
N THR A 46 6.34 14.42 1.74
CA THR A 46 6.95 13.15 1.35
C THR A 46 8.39 13.35 0.88
N ALA A 47 8.66 14.42 0.12
CA ALA A 47 10.02 14.75 -0.32
C ALA A 47 10.96 15.08 0.85
N GLN A 48 10.46 15.72 1.90
CA GLN A 48 11.23 15.99 3.14
C GLN A 48 11.44 14.71 3.95
N ALA A 49 10.46 13.84 4.03
CA ALA A 49 10.51 12.60 4.79
C ALA A 49 11.39 11.51 4.13
N HIS A 50 11.39 11.43 2.81
CA HIS A 50 12.05 10.34 2.08
C HIS A 50 13.54 10.13 2.43
N PRO A 51 14.42 11.15 2.55
CA PRO A 51 15.80 10.95 2.93
C PRO A 51 15.97 10.32 4.33
N LEU A 52 14.96 10.47 5.19
CA LEU A 52 14.94 9.94 6.55
C LEU A 52 14.37 8.53 6.59
N LEU A 53 13.25 8.31 5.89
CA LEU A 53 12.51 7.03 5.90
C LEU A 53 13.10 5.99 4.94
N ARG A 54 13.71 6.42 3.84
CA ARG A 54 14.42 5.57 2.88
C ARG A 54 13.59 4.42 2.32
N SER A 55 12.28 4.64 2.13
CA SER A 55 11.43 3.66 1.47
C SER A 55 11.76 3.56 -0.01
N ASP A 56 11.88 2.36 -0.55
CA ASP A 56 12.12 2.11 -1.98
C ASP A 56 10.85 2.27 -2.80
N VAL A 57 9.69 2.10 -2.16
CA VAL A 57 8.37 2.13 -2.80
C VAL A 57 7.48 3.12 -2.06
N TYR A 58 6.67 3.85 -2.82
CA TYR A 58 5.64 4.73 -2.30
C TYR A 58 4.28 4.38 -2.93
N ALA A 59 3.30 4.06 -2.09
CA ALA A 59 1.96 3.72 -2.52
C ALA A 59 1.06 4.96 -2.51
N VAL A 60 0.34 5.19 -3.61
CA VAL A 60 -0.62 6.30 -3.74
C VAL A 60 -2.02 5.74 -3.68
N SER A 61 -2.78 6.13 -2.64
CA SER A 61 -4.15 5.66 -2.47
C SER A 61 -5.07 6.19 -3.57
N VAL A 62 -5.70 5.27 -4.28
CA VAL A 62 -6.75 5.58 -5.25
C VAL A 62 -7.98 6.15 -4.54
N LEU A 63 -8.32 5.64 -3.35
CA LEU A 63 -9.54 6.03 -2.63
C LEU A 63 -9.45 7.35 -1.87
N GLY A 64 -8.26 7.77 -1.48
CA GLY A 64 -8.10 8.98 -0.67
C GLY A 64 -8.93 10.16 -1.18
N PRO A 65 -8.78 10.56 -2.46
CA PRO A 65 -9.53 11.68 -3.06
C PRO A 65 -11.05 11.47 -3.12
N PHE A 66 -11.53 10.24 -3.13
CA PHE A 66 -12.96 9.92 -3.18
C PHE A 66 -13.63 9.89 -1.80
N SER A 67 -12.88 9.87 -0.72
CA SER A 67 -13.39 9.65 0.65
C SER A 67 -14.49 10.62 1.08
N ARG A 68 -14.57 11.81 0.50
CA ARG A 68 -15.66 12.78 0.75
C ARG A 68 -16.98 12.40 0.10
N HIS A 69 -16.92 11.57 -0.92
CA HIS A 69 -18.06 11.13 -1.73
C HIS A 69 -18.54 9.73 -1.33
N LEU A 70 -17.75 9.04 -0.51
CA LEU A 70 -18.04 7.70 -0.03
C LEU A 70 -18.78 7.80 1.31
N VAL A 71 -20.07 7.50 1.29
CA VAL A 71 -20.90 7.48 2.50
C VAL A 71 -20.98 6.05 3.00
N SER A 72 -20.65 5.84 4.28
CA SER A 72 -20.75 4.50 4.90
C SER A 72 -22.17 3.97 4.80
N GLY A 73 -22.33 2.72 4.35
CA GLY A 73 -23.63 2.08 4.16
C GLY A 73 -24.34 2.43 2.84
N SER A 74 -23.68 3.13 1.91
CA SER A 74 -24.21 3.33 0.56
C SER A 74 -24.28 2.02 -0.21
N GLU A 75 -25.29 1.90 -1.09
CA GLU A 75 -25.38 0.80 -2.05
C GLU A 75 -24.22 0.80 -3.04
N ALA A 76 -23.90 -0.36 -3.61
CA ALA A 76 -22.79 -0.51 -4.57
C ALA A 76 -22.90 0.49 -5.74
N SER A 77 -24.11 0.70 -6.28
CA SER A 77 -24.36 1.66 -7.35
C SER A 77 -23.93 3.10 -7.01
N ALA A 78 -24.23 3.58 -5.79
CA ALA A 78 -23.84 4.90 -5.35
C ALA A 78 -22.32 5.04 -5.15
N LEU A 79 -21.64 3.94 -4.76
CA LEU A 79 -20.19 3.89 -4.68
C LEU A 79 -19.56 3.92 -6.08
N CYS A 80 -20.10 3.18 -7.04
CA CYS A 80 -19.65 3.23 -8.43
C CYS A 80 -19.84 4.63 -9.04
N GLU A 81 -21.00 5.27 -8.83
CA GLU A 81 -21.22 6.66 -9.24
C GLU A 81 -20.20 7.64 -8.65
N ALA A 82 -19.83 7.45 -7.37
CA ALA A 82 -18.77 8.27 -6.76
C ALA A 82 -17.42 8.10 -7.46
N LEU A 83 -17.07 6.88 -7.88
CA LEU A 83 -15.82 6.61 -8.62
C LEU A 83 -15.81 7.22 -10.03
N GLU A 84 -16.96 7.56 -10.63
CA GLU A 84 -17.05 8.25 -11.92
C GLU A 84 -16.71 9.74 -11.84
N LEU A 85 -16.69 10.32 -10.66
CA LEU A 85 -16.44 11.76 -10.49
C LEU A 85 -15.05 12.16 -11.02
N SER A 86 -15.05 13.14 -11.93
CA SER A 86 -13.83 13.60 -12.59
C SER A 86 -12.88 14.37 -11.66
N ALA A 87 -13.40 15.05 -10.64
CA ALA A 87 -12.59 15.85 -9.75
C ALA A 87 -11.67 14.98 -8.86
N PRO A 88 -12.13 13.94 -8.15
CA PRO A 88 -11.26 13.02 -7.42
C PRO A 88 -10.27 12.28 -8.33
N ARG A 89 -10.69 11.84 -9.53
CA ARG A 89 -9.78 11.20 -10.51
C ARG A 89 -8.64 12.12 -10.91
N ARG A 90 -8.91 13.42 -11.09
CA ARG A 90 -7.87 14.41 -11.38
C ARG A 90 -6.90 14.55 -10.21
N VAL A 91 -7.38 14.55 -8.96
CA VAL A 91 -6.50 14.64 -7.79
C VAL A 91 -5.56 13.44 -7.73
N VAL A 92 -6.02 12.21 -8.02
CA VAL A 92 -5.15 11.02 -8.13
C VAL A 92 -4.08 11.27 -9.20
N ALA A 93 -4.48 11.70 -10.39
CA ALA A 93 -3.58 11.96 -11.50
C ALA A 93 -2.53 13.03 -11.17
N ASP A 94 -2.96 14.18 -10.65
CA ASP A 94 -2.08 15.29 -10.27
C ASP A 94 -1.09 14.89 -9.16
N THR A 95 -1.53 14.09 -8.19
CA THR A 95 -0.66 13.56 -7.13
C THR A 95 0.42 12.65 -7.71
N LEU A 96 0.03 11.72 -8.59
CA LEU A 96 0.97 10.83 -9.26
C LEU A 96 1.99 11.61 -10.10
N ASP A 97 1.53 12.55 -10.91
CA ASP A 97 2.41 13.36 -11.76
C ASP A 97 3.43 14.14 -10.91
N ALA A 98 2.98 14.72 -9.80
CA ALA A 98 3.85 15.46 -8.89
C ALA A 98 4.88 14.56 -8.18
N LEU A 99 4.48 13.36 -7.71
CA LEU A 99 5.39 12.40 -7.09
C LEU A 99 6.39 11.83 -8.10
N LEU A 100 5.94 11.46 -9.29
CA LEU A 100 6.80 10.98 -10.37
C LEU A 100 7.82 12.05 -10.80
N HIS A 101 7.41 13.32 -10.85
CA HIS A 101 8.32 14.43 -11.11
C HIS A 101 9.34 14.61 -9.99
N GLN A 102 8.88 14.55 -8.72
CA GLN A 102 9.72 14.76 -7.53
C GLN A 102 10.75 13.67 -7.33
N PHE A 103 10.36 12.41 -7.50
CA PHE A 103 11.22 11.27 -7.21
C PHE A 103 11.94 10.72 -8.44
N GLY A 104 11.38 10.87 -9.63
CA GLY A 104 11.91 10.28 -10.85
C GLY A 104 12.04 8.76 -10.73
N SER A 105 13.26 8.24 -10.92
CA SER A 105 13.55 6.80 -10.80
C SER A 105 14.15 6.40 -9.43
N ARG A 106 14.10 7.28 -8.43
CA ARG A 106 14.68 7.00 -7.10
C ARG A 106 13.76 6.18 -6.21
N VAL A 107 12.46 6.29 -6.43
CA VAL A 107 11.41 5.60 -5.68
C VAL A 107 10.43 5.02 -6.69
N ASP A 108 10.02 3.79 -6.49
CA ASP A 108 8.98 3.17 -7.30
C ASP A 108 7.60 3.62 -6.78
N ILE A 109 6.81 4.22 -7.65
CA ILE A 109 5.45 4.64 -7.34
C ILE A 109 4.49 3.52 -7.74
N VAL A 110 3.62 3.12 -6.82
CA VAL A 110 2.56 2.15 -7.03
C VAL A 110 1.19 2.73 -6.71
N LEU A 111 0.14 2.21 -7.32
CA LEU A 111 -1.23 2.52 -6.93
C LEU A 111 -1.64 1.61 -5.77
N ASP A 112 -2.25 2.19 -4.73
CA ASP A 112 -2.93 1.46 -3.67
C ASP A 112 -4.44 1.51 -3.91
N CYS A 113 -5.00 0.38 -4.31
CA CYS A 113 -6.40 0.18 -4.63
C CYS A 113 -7.03 -0.70 -3.55
N PRO A 114 -8.17 -0.34 -2.96
CA PRO A 114 -8.86 -1.24 -2.06
C PRO A 114 -9.37 -2.46 -2.82
N SER A 115 -9.48 -3.59 -2.15
CA SER A 115 -10.23 -4.71 -2.70
C SER A 115 -11.71 -4.32 -2.87
N PRO A 116 -12.42 -4.87 -3.86
CA PRO A 116 -13.85 -4.57 -4.07
C PRO A 116 -14.69 -4.76 -2.80
N ARG A 117 -14.47 -5.82 -2.05
CA ARG A 117 -15.16 -6.07 -0.78
C ARG A 117 -14.82 -5.05 0.31
N SER A 118 -13.54 -4.66 0.41
CA SER A 118 -13.11 -3.63 1.38
C SER A 118 -13.69 -2.26 1.06
N PHE A 119 -14.03 -2.02 -0.19
CA PHE A 119 -14.72 -0.82 -0.65
C PHE A 119 -16.21 -0.84 -0.27
N LEU A 120 -16.86 -1.99 -0.40
CA LEU A 120 -18.23 -2.24 0.05
C LEU A 120 -18.23 -2.39 1.58
N THR A 121 -18.24 -1.28 2.30
CA THR A 121 -18.17 -1.26 3.77
C THR A 121 -19.29 -2.05 4.45
N SER A 122 -19.06 -2.45 5.71
CA SER A 122 -19.96 -3.25 6.53
C SER A 122 -21.41 -2.72 6.52
N GLY A 123 -22.36 -3.58 6.13
CA GLY A 123 -23.79 -3.28 6.12
C GLY A 123 -24.46 -3.34 4.74
N VAL A 124 -23.67 -3.41 3.66
CA VAL A 124 -24.19 -3.68 2.32
C VAL A 124 -24.16 -5.18 2.08
N ALA A 125 -25.24 -5.72 1.53
CA ALA A 125 -25.24 -7.10 1.04
C ALA A 125 -24.19 -7.17 -0.10
N VAL A 126 -23.18 -7.99 0.10
CA VAL A 126 -22.11 -8.20 -0.88
C VAL A 126 -22.50 -9.45 -1.66
N ASP A 127 -22.95 -9.26 -2.88
CA ASP A 127 -23.12 -10.32 -3.86
C ASP A 127 -22.06 -10.20 -4.96
N LEU A 128 -21.97 -11.21 -5.80
CA LEU A 128 -20.96 -11.26 -6.86
C LEU A 128 -21.12 -10.10 -7.86
N ASP A 129 -22.36 -9.76 -8.22
CA ASP A 129 -22.64 -8.65 -9.15
C ASP A 129 -22.12 -7.32 -8.59
N ALA A 130 -22.31 -7.07 -7.28
CA ALA A 130 -21.80 -5.87 -6.62
C ALA A 130 -20.26 -5.81 -6.57
N LEU A 131 -19.60 -6.97 -6.37
CA LEU A 131 -18.14 -7.05 -6.41
C LEU A 131 -17.61 -6.75 -7.81
N ASP A 132 -18.22 -7.30 -8.85
CA ASP A 132 -17.85 -7.10 -10.25
C ASP A 132 -18.06 -5.64 -10.68
N ASP A 133 -19.17 -5.02 -10.32
CA ASP A 133 -19.46 -3.62 -10.63
C ASP A 133 -18.41 -2.68 -9.99
N VAL A 134 -18.07 -2.93 -8.72
CA VAL A 134 -17.03 -2.15 -8.03
C VAL A 134 -15.67 -2.39 -8.66
N ALA A 135 -15.29 -3.63 -8.98
CA ALA A 135 -14.03 -3.94 -9.64
C ALA A 135 -13.92 -3.25 -10.99
N ALA A 136 -15.00 -3.25 -11.79
CA ALA A 136 -15.06 -2.53 -13.07
C ALA A 136 -14.88 -1.02 -12.90
N SER A 137 -15.54 -0.42 -11.90
CA SER A 137 -15.41 1.01 -11.60
C SER A 137 -14.01 1.40 -11.12
N LEU A 138 -13.38 0.58 -10.28
CA LEU A 138 -11.98 0.76 -9.86
C LEU A 138 -11.02 0.65 -11.04
N LEU A 139 -11.26 -0.32 -11.95
CA LEU A 139 -10.48 -0.48 -13.17
C LEU A 139 -10.53 0.76 -14.06
N GLU A 140 -11.69 1.42 -14.18
CA GLU A 140 -11.80 2.69 -14.92
C GLU A 140 -10.97 3.81 -14.28
N VAL A 141 -10.89 3.88 -12.93
CA VAL A 141 -9.99 4.84 -12.27
C VAL A 141 -8.53 4.52 -12.58
N ILE A 142 -8.12 3.25 -12.50
CA ILE A 142 -6.76 2.79 -12.82
C ILE A 142 -6.39 3.16 -14.27
N ARG A 143 -7.29 2.96 -15.22
CA ARG A 143 -7.08 3.28 -16.64
C ARG A 143 -6.81 4.77 -16.88
N THR A 144 -7.36 5.67 -16.07
CA THR A 144 -7.12 7.12 -16.22
C THR A 144 -5.67 7.53 -15.94
N VAL A 145 -4.88 6.67 -15.31
CA VAL A 145 -3.50 6.94 -14.91
C VAL A 145 -2.48 5.94 -15.49
N ALA A 146 -2.95 5.01 -16.30
CA ALA A 146 -2.14 3.89 -16.79
C ALA A 146 -1.03 4.28 -17.81
N ASP A 147 -1.10 5.48 -18.39
CA ASP A 147 -0.08 6.03 -19.27
C ASP A 147 1.15 6.58 -18.54
N ARG A 148 1.09 6.63 -17.21
CA ARG A 148 2.17 7.10 -16.34
C ARG A 148 3.17 5.98 -16.05
N PRO A 149 4.45 6.30 -15.75
CA PRO A 149 5.48 5.31 -15.44
C PRO A 149 5.34 4.75 -14.01
N ILE A 150 4.12 4.30 -13.67
CA ILE A 150 3.80 3.60 -12.43
C ILE A 150 4.44 2.22 -12.49
N ARG A 151 4.83 1.66 -11.34
CA ARG A 151 5.58 0.41 -11.24
C ARG A 151 4.77 -0.77 -10.73
N GLY A 152 3.64 -0.51 -10.08
CA GLY A 152 2.83 -1.60 -9.53
C GLY A 152 1.42 -1.19 -9.15
N LEU A 153 0.65 -2.21 -8.86
CA LEU A 153 -0.68 -2.14 -8.27
C LEU A 153 -0.67 -2.93 -6.96
N GLN A 154 -0.99 -2.26 -5.86
CA GLN A 154 -1.29 -2.89 -4.58
C GLN A 154 -2.82 -3.01 -4.46
N ILE A 155 -3.32 -4.20 -4.14
CA ILE A 155 -4.71 -4.41 -3.74
C ILE A 155 -4.74 -4.58 -2.22
N THR A 156 -5.43 -3.67 -1.53
CA THR A 156 -5.51 -3.66 -0.06
C THR A 156 -6.81 -4.30 0.40
N CYS A 157 -6.71 -5.37 1.16
CA CYS A 157 -7.82 -6.15 1.69
C CYS A 157 -7.83 -6.09 3.23
N ASN A 158 -9.00 -5.79 3.80
CA ASN A 158 -9.23 -5.73 5.24
C ASN A 158 -9.90 -7.02 5.72
N THR A 159 -9.15 -8.10 5.77
CA THR A 159 -9.60 -9.40 6.27
C THR A 159 -8.49 -10.12 7.01
N ALA A 160 -8.86 -10.84 8.08
CA ALA A 160 -7.92 -11.65 8.86
C ALA A 160 -7.66 -13.03 8.24
N PHE A 161 -8.53 -13.49 7.33
CA PHE A 161 -8.50 -14.84 6.76
C PHE A 161 -8.17 -14.88 5.26
N GLY A 162 -7.89 -13.73 4.67
CA GLY A 162 -7.76 -13.60 3.22
C GLY A 162 -9.12 -13.42 2.52
N PRO A 163 -9.12 -13.23 1.19
CA PRO A 163 -10.32 -13.14 0.38
C PRO A 163 -11.01 -14.51 0.28
N ASP A 164 -12.32 -14.50 0.14
CA ASP A 164 -13.04 -15.67 -0.37
C ASP A 164 -12.91 -15.79 -1.90
N ASP A 165 -13.45 -16.88 -2.48
CA ASP A 165 -13.34 -17.16 -3.91
C ASP A 165 -14.00 -16.05 -4.76
N ASP A 166 -15.15 -15.53 -4.35
CA ASP A 166 -15.86 -14.47 -5.07
C ASP A 166 -15.04 -13.16 -5.10
N GLU A 167 -14.40 -12.81 -4.00
CA GLU A 167 -13.55 -11.64 -3.95
C GLU A 167 -12.27 -11.83 -4.76
N ALA A 168 -11.66 -13.01 -4.70
CA ALA A 168 -10.47 -13.34 -5.48
C ALA A 168 -10.78 -13.29 -6.99
N ASP A 169 -11.94 -13.76 -7.41
CA ASP A 169 -12.41 -13.69 -8.80
C ASP A 169 -12.60 -12.22 -9.24
N ALA A 170 -13.19 -11.37 -8.41
CA ALA A 170 -13.34 -9.94 -8.71
C ALA A 170 -11.99 -9.21 -8.88
N TRP A 171 -10.92 -9.67 -8.23
CA TRP A 171 -9.58 -9.11 -8.45
C TRP A 171 -9.00 -9.43 -9.82
N SER A 172 -9.48 -10.47 -10.48
CA SER A 172 -8.91 -10.97 -11.75
C SER A 172 -8.82 -9.87 -12.82
N SER A 173 -9.82 -9.00 -12.91
CA SER A 173 -9.84 -7.88 -13.86
C SER A 173 -8.78 -6.81 -13.55
N LEU A 174 -8.58 -6.50 -12.27
CA LEU A 174 -7.57 -5.54 -11.80
C LEU A 174 -6.16 -6.10 -12.02
N LEU A 175 -5.95 -7.37 -11.68
CA LEU A 175 -4.66 -8.05 -11.88
C LEU A 175 -4.33 -8.22 -13.36
N ALA A 176 -5.32 -8.53 -14.22
CA ALA A 176 -5.14 -8.60 -15.66
C ALA A 176 -4.73 -7.23 -16.26
N ALA A 177 -5.31 -6.14 -15.75
CA ALA A 177 -4.91 -4.79 -16.16
C ALA A 177 -3.48 -4.47 -15.73
N ALA A 178 -3.10 -4.78 -14.49
CA ALA A 178 -1.74 -4.60 -14.00
C ALA A 178 -0.72 -5.38 -14.86
N ALA A 179 -1.03 -6.64 -15.18
CA ALA A 179 -0.20 -7.47 -16.07
C ALA A 179 -0.09 -6.87 -17.49
N HIS A 180 -1.20 -6.33 -18.04
CA HIS A 180 -1.21 -5.66 -19.34
C HIS A 180 -0.27 -4.44 -19.36
N TYR A 181 -0.22 -3.67 -18.28
CA TYR A 181 0.67 -2.50 -18.15
C TYR A 181 2.10 -2.87 -17.72
N GLY A 182 2.38 -4.14 -17.45
CA GLY A 182 3.68 -4.61 -16.97
C GLY A 182 4.00 -4.16 -15.55
N TRP A 183 2.97 -3.98 -14.73
CA TRP A 183 3.11 -3.60 -13.33
C TRP A 183 3.30 -4.81 -12.42
N VAL A 184 4.12 -4.66 -11.39
CA VAL A 184 4.20 -5.62 -10.29
C VAL A 184 2.90 -5.57 -9.49
N THR A 185 2.38 -6.73 -9.12
CA THR A 185 1.17 -6.86 -8.33
C THR A 185 1.47 -7.22 -6.88
N ALA A 186 0.92 -6.47 -5.93
CA ALA A 186 1.03 -6.73 -4.51
C ALA A 186 -0.35 -6.87 -3.87
N ILE A 187 -0.55 -7.91 -3.08
CA ILE A 187 -1.75 -8.08 -2.26
C ILE A 187 -1.39 -7.73 -0.82
N ARG A 188 -2.06 -6.72 -0.26
CA ARG A 188 -1.91 -6.31 1.13
C ARG A 188 -3.08 -6.82 1.96
N LEU A 189 -2.79 -7.60 3.00
CA LEU A 189 -3.78 -8.12 3.95
C LEU A 189 -3.55 -7.46 5.31
N ASN A 190 -4.41 -6.51 5.67
CA ASN A 190 -4.19 -5.63 6.82
C ASN A 190 -4.32 -6.32 8.19
N ASP A 191 -5.14 -7.35 8.29
CA ASP A 191 -5.52 -7.94 9.58
C ASP A 191 -4.89 -9.34 9.82
N VAL A 192 -4.05 -9.81 8.89
CA VAL A 192 -3.38 -11.10 9.00
C VAL A 192 -2.16 -10.98 9.92
N THR A 193 -2.16 -11.76 11.00
CA THR A 193 -1.05 -11.86 11.96
C THR A 193 -0.27 -13.18 11.84
N ASP A 194 -0.89 -14.19 11.27
CA ASP A 194 -0.33 -15.52 11.07
C ASP A 194 -0.56 -15.98 9.62
N PRO A 195 0.48 -16.02 8.78
CA PRO A 195 0.35 -16.40 7.38
C PRO A 195 -0.06 -17.86 7.16
N ASP A 196 0.12 -18.75 8.14
CA ASP A 196 -0.30 -20.15 8.05
C ASP A 196 -1.82 -20.31 8.07
N GLN A 197 -2.55 -19.25 8.44
CA GLN A 197 -4.01 -19.22 8.41
C GLN A 197 -4.60 -18.84 7.03
N LEU A 198 -3.74 -18.50 6.07
CA LEU A 198 -4.19 -18.17 4.72
C LEU A 198 -4.43 -19.44 3.93
N ASP A 199 -5.68 -19.64 3.51
CA ASP A 199 -6.03 -20.75 2.64
C ASP A 199 -5.59 -20.50 1.19
N GLY A 200 -4.89 -21.47 0.62
CA GLY A 200 -4.55 -21.48 -0.80
C GLY A 200 -3.42 -20.51 -1.21
N THR A 201 -3.19 -20.45 -2.52
CA THR A 201 -2.20 -19.55 -3.10
C THR A 201 -2.89 -18.30 -3.60
N LEU A 202 -2.72 -17.19 -2.89
CA LEU A 202 -3.23 -15.90 -3.33
C LEU A 202 -2.58 -15.45 -4.65
N PRO A 203 -3.30 -14.76 -5.53
CA PRO A 203 -2.73 -14.19 -6.74
C PRO A 203 -1.75 -13.05 -6.43
N GLY A 204 -0.99 -12.62 -7.43
CA GLY A 204 -0.05 -11.51 -7.33
C GLY A 204 1.39 -11.94 -7.10
N ASP A 205 2.31 -11.01 -7.36
CA ASP A 205 3.76 -11.22 -7.27
C ASP A 205 4.25 -11.13 -5.81
N LEU A 206 3.64 -10.24 -5.03
CA LEU A 206 3.99 -9.98 -3.63
C LEU A 206 2.76 -10.13 -2.73
N LEU A 207 3.00 -10.57 -1.48
CA LEU A 207 2.03 -10.62 -0.41
C LEU A 207 2.54 -9.77 0.76
N LEU A 208 1.82 -8.71 1.11
CA LEU A 208 2.21 -7.73 2.12
C LEU A 208 1.36 -7.89 3.38
N LEU A 209 2.02 -8.19 4.50
CA LEU A 209 1.40 -8.55 5.79
C LEU A 209 1.86 -7.58 6.90
N PRO A 210 1.25 -6.39 7.01
CA PRO A 210 1.73 -5.32 7.91
C PRO A 210 1.64 -5.67 9.40
N GLN A 211 0.77 -6.61 9.79
CA GLN A 211 0.60 -7.02 11.18
C GLN A 211 1.44 -8.25 11.57
N THR A 212 2.08 -8.89 10.58
CA THR A 212 2.83 -10.12 10.79
C THR A 212 4.26 -9.83 11.24
N ALA A 213 4.68 -10.48 12.31
CA ALA A 213 6.06 -10.36 12.80
C ALA A 213 7.05 -11.10 11.89
N ALA A 214 8.31 -10.65 11.89
CA ALA A 214 9.33 -11.14 10.96
C ALA A 214 9.69 -12.62 11.16
N ASP A 215 9.55 -13.14 12.37
CA ASP A 215 9.90 -14.51 12.75
C ASP A 215 8.86 -15.56 12.35
N VAL A 216 7.64 -15.13 12.01
CA VAL A 216 6.58 -16.04 11.51
C VAL A 216 6.36 -15.97 10.02
N LEU A 217 7.02 -15.04 9.32
CA LEU A 217 6.92 -14.92 7.86
C LEU A 217 7.73 -16.02 7.16
N PRO A 218 7.24 -16.59 6.06
CA PRO A 218 8.04 -17.46 5.19
C PRO A 218 9.33 -16.77 4.74
N ASP A 219 10.43 -17.53 4.68
CA ASP A 219 11.71 -17.02 4.20
C ASP A 219 11.80 -17.13 2.67
N ASP A 220 11.08 -16.26 2.00
CA ASP A 220 11.04 -16.17 0.54
C ASP A 220 11.01 -14.71 0.08
N ARG A 221 10.94 -14.52 -1.24
CA ARG A 221 10.93 -13.19 -1.86
C ARG A 221 9.53 -12.62 -2.06
N ARG A 222 8.49 -13.40 -1.79
CA ARG A 222 7.10 -13.03 -2.02
C ARG A 222 6.46 -12.38 -0.81
N HIS A 223 6.78 -12.85 0.40
CA HIS A 223 6.15 -12.41 1.64
C HIS A 223 6.88 -11.20 2.25
N GLY A 224 6.22 -10.05 2.21
CA GLY A 224 6.66 -8.82 2.85
C GLY A 224 5.93 -8.56 4.17
N GLY A 225 6.67 -8.14 5.18
CA GLY A 225 6.15 -7.84 6.51
C GLY A 225 7.29 -7.59 7.49
N GLY A 226 7.08 -7.99 8.74
CA GLY A 226 8.10 -7.94 9.78
C GLY A 226 8.16 -6.63 10.53
N LEU A 227 7.41 -5.60 10.10
CA LEU A 227 7.36 -4.29 10.72
C LEU A 227 5.94 -3.95 11.22
N PRO A 228 5.35 -4.79 12.10
CA PRO A 228 4.03 -4.48 12.66
C PRO A 228 4.06 -3.19 13.49
N PRO A 229 2.91 -2.53 13.75
CA PRO A 229 2.86 -1.25 14.47
C PRO A 229 3.62 -1.24 15.80
N ALA A 230 3.69 -2.38 16.48
CA ALA A 230 4.45 -2.52 17.74
C ALA A 230 5.96 -2.27 17.60
N VAL A 231 6.53 -2.39 16.41
CA VAL A 231 7.97 -2.10 16.15
C VAL A 231 8.28 -0.61 16.32
N TRP A 232 7.31 0.26 16.09
CA TRP A 232 7.48 1.71 16.13
C TRP A 232 7.31 2.32 17.52
N THR A 233 7.30 1.49 18.57
CA THR A 233 7.26 1.93 19.97
C THR A 233 8.66 2.00 20.58
N ASP A 234 8.80 2.80 21.65
CA ASP A 234 10.07 2.93 22.38
C ASP A 234 10.19 1.86 23.47
N THR A 235 10.39 0.62 23.05
CA THR A 235 10.59 -0.54 23.96
C THR A 235 11.75 -1.41 23.46
N ASP A 236 12.40 -2.13 24.38
CA ASP A 236 13.45 -3.09 24.06
C ASP A 236 12.93 -4.24 23.18
N GLU A 237 11.67 -4.64 23.36
CA GLU A 237 11.03 -5.65 22.55
C GLU A 237 10.85 -5.16 21.10
N ALA A 238 10.40 -3.92 20.92
CA ALA A 238 10.29 -3.30 19.59
C ALA A 238 11.66 -3.21 18.88
N ALA A 239 12.73 -2.90 19.62
CA ALA A 239 14.08 -2.87 19.09
C ALA A 239 14.51 -4.26 18.58
N ARG A 240 14.30 -5.31 19.39
CA ARG A 240 14.62 -6.70 18.98
C ARG A 240 13.84 -7.14 17.75
N ARG A 241 12.56 -6.76 17.64
CA ARG A 241 11.73 -7.07 16.46
C ARG A 241 12.25 -6.36 15.22
N ALA A 242 12.67 -5.09 15.35
CA ALA A 242 13.30 -4.36 14.26
C ALA A 242 14.60 -5.04 13.78
N ASP A 243 15.43 -5.51 14.70
CA ASP A 243 16.67 -6.23 14.38
C ASP A 243 16.42 -7.56 13.66
N VAL A 244 15.33 -8.26 13.99
CA VAL A 244 14.90 -9.47 13.26
C VAL A 244 14.40 -9.10 11.87
N ALA A 245 13.56 -8.06 11.76
CA ALA A 245 13.05 -7.59 10.48
C ALA A 245 14.16 -7.09 9.55
N ALA A 246 15.23 -6.48 10.11
CA ALA A 246 16.37 -5.98 9.34
C ALA A 246 17.12 -7.08 8.56
N LYS A 247 16.97 -8.35 8.96
CA LYS A 247 17.59 -9.50 8.27
C LYS A 247 16.76 -10.02 7.11
N ARG A 248 15.54 -9.53 6.93
CA ARG A 248 14.66 -9.96 5.85
C ARG A 248 14.98 -9.22 4.55
N GLY A 249 14.78 -9.93 3.44
CA GLY A 249 14.93 -9.33 2.11
C GLY A 249 13.80 -8.35 1.80
N LEU A 250 12.53 -8.75 1.93
CA LEU A 250 11.36 -7.87 1.75
C LEU A 250 10.83 -7.43 3.11
N ARG A 251 10.99 -6.15 3.42
CA ARG A 251 10.54 -5.51 4.65
C ARG A 251 9.34 -4.64 4.34
N PHE A 252 8.22 -4.94 4.97
CA PHE A 252 6.99 -4.16 4.80
C PHE A 252 6.38 -3.83 6.16
N GLY A 253 5.82 -2.63 6.29
CA GLY A 253 5.04 -2.22 7.45
C GLY A 253 4.49 -0.82 7.33
N GLU A 254 3.49 -0.53 8.16
CA GLU A 254 2.89 0.79 8.28
C GLU A 254 3.50 1.52 9.48
N ILE A 255 3.94 2.77 9.26
CA ILE A 255 4.38 3.64 10.36
C ILE A 255 3.14 4.36 10.92
N PRO A 256 2.77 4.12 12.19
CA PRO A 256 1.64 4.81 12.80
C PRO A 256 1.80 6.32 12.80
N ALA A 257 0.70 7.06 12.61
CA ALA A 257 0.71 8.52 12.55
C ALA A 257 1.23 9.20 13.82
N ASP A 258 1.12 8.51 14.96
CA ASP A 258 1.53 8.96 16.30
C ASP A 258 2.87 8.35 16.76
N ALA A 259 3.57 7.61 15.88
CA ALA A 259 4.87 7.04 16.20
C ALA A 259 5.90 8.14 16.54
N PRO A 260 6.68 8.02 17.65
CA PRO A 260 7.65 9.03 18.03
C PRO A 260 8.75 9.17 16.97
N PRO A 261 9.05 10.38 16.46
CA PRO A 261 10.01 10.58 15.37
C PRO A 261 11.41 10.01 15.68
N GLU A 262 11.89 10.15 16.90
CA GLU A 262 13.19 9.63 17.33
C GLU A 262 13.24 8.10 17.26
N THR A 263 12.14 7.44 17.68
CA THR A 263 12.00 6.00 17.60
C THR A 263 11.99 5.54 16.14
N VAL A 264 11.19 6.21 15.27
CA VAL A 264 11.14 5.89 13.85
C VAL A 264 12.53 5.98 13.22
N LEU A 265 13.25 7.08 13.43
CA LEU A 265 14.61 7.26 12.89
C LEU A 265 15.59 6.19 13.40
N THR A 266 15.50 5.82 14.67
CA THR A 266 16.33 4.75 15.25
C THR A 266 16.07 3.42 14.56
N ARG A 267 14.79 3.07 14.32
CA ARG A 267 14.41 1.82 13.64
C ARG A 267 14.86 1.82 12.17
N ILE A 268 14.64 2.92 11.44
CA ILE A 268 15.10 3.05 10.04
C ILE A 268 16.62 2.89 9.94
N ASN A 269 17.38 3.48 10.86
CA ASN A 269 18.83 3.31 10.85
C ASN A 269 19.26 1.87 11.12
N ALA A 270 18.56 1.15 12.01
CA ALA A 270 18.81 -0.28 12.26
C ALA A 270 18.53 -1.13 11.00
N LEU A 271 17.41 -0.85 10.28
CA LEU A 271 17.10 -1.52 9.02
C LEU A 271 18.18 -1.30 7.96
N SER A 272 18.68 -0.07 7.83
CA SER A 272 19.70 0.29 6.84
C SER A 272 21.11 -0.26 7.19
N ALA A 273 21.45 -0.37 8.46
CA ALA A 273 22.75 -0.92 8.90
C ALA A 273 22.93 -2.41 8.57
N ALA A 274 21.86 -3.15 8.41
CA ALA A 274 21.89 -4.57 8.04
C ALA A 274 22.15 -4.82 6.54
N GLU A 275 22.21 -3.75 5.71
CA GLU A 275 22.47 -3.84 4.26
C GLU A 275 23.96 -3.83 3.91
N HIS A 276 24.83 -3.65 4.91
CA HIS A 276 26.29 -3.58 4.78
C HIS A 276 26.98 -4.72 5.52
#